data_0b972345faf65991bad5bcb16ab8445f
#
_entry.id   0b972345faf65991bad5bcb16ab8445f
#
_cell.length_a   1.000
_cell.length_b   1.000
_cell.length_c   1.000
_cell.angle_alpha   90.00
_cell.angle_beta   90.00
_cell.angle_gamma   90.00
#
_symmetry.space_group_name_H-M   'P 1'
#
loop_
_entity.id
_entity.type
_entity.pdbx_description
1 polymer ?
#
loop_
_entity_poly.entity_id
_entity_poly.type
_entity_poly.pdbx_seq_one_letter_code
_entity_poly.pdbx_strand_id
1 'polypeptide(L)'
;MAENEKQTNKERLKDITDSIERGIQDLFQSDKYAEYLRTMSRFHKYSVNNTMLIYMQKPDATLVAGFNKWRDQFERNVMKGEKGIKIIAPTPFKKKIEQEKRDPDTNLPMLDADGKVIIEEKEIKIPMFKPVTVFDVSQTDGKPLPQLASDLQGNVQNYEVFMEALRRSSPVPIEIIPIRDGADGY
;
A
#
# COMPACT_ATOMS: atom_id res chain seq x y z
N MET A 1 -7.44 -40.88 4.84
CA MET A 1 -6.41 -39.85 4.68
C MET A 1 -6.91 -38.88 3.64
N ALA A 2 -7.29 -37.68 4.03
CA ALA A 2 -7.76 -36.67 3.08
C ALA A 2 -6.56 -36.09 2.33
N GLU A 3 -6.50 -36.31 1.04
CA GLU A 3 -5.57 -35.66 0.14
C GLU A 3 -5.80 -34.14 0.23
N ASN A 4 -4.82 -33.44 0.78
CA ASN A 4 -4.81 -31.97 0.85
C ASN A 4 -4.36 -31.49 -0.54
N GLU A 5 -5.30 -31.43 -1.50
CA GLU A 5 -5.05 -30.86 -2.82
C GLU A 5 -4.57 -29.41 -2.64
N LYS A 6 -3.32 -29.16 -3.01
CA LYS A 6 -2.74 -27.80 -3.01
C LYS A 6 -3.49 -26.98 -4.04
N GLN A 7 -4.40 -26.10 -3.58
CA GLN A 7 -5.05 -25.10 -4.42
C GLN A 7 -4.05 -24.39 -5.33
N THR A 8 -4.40 -24.27 -6.61
CA THR A 8 -3.62 -23.51 -7.59
C THR A 8 -3.63 -22.01 -7.27
N ASN A 9 -2.66 -21.25 -7.77
CA ASN A 9 -2.66 -19.79 -7.62
C ASN A 9 -3.93 -19.14 -8.21
N LYS A 10 -4.50 -19.71 -9.27
CA LYS A 10 -5.73 -19.24 -9.91
C LYS A 10 -6.94 -19.40 -8.99
N GLU A 11 -7.09 -20.55 -8.35
CA GLU A 11 -8.15 -20.81 -7.38
C GLU A 11 -8.05 -19.89 -6.17
N ARG A 12 -6.86 -19.72 -5.62
CA ARG A 12 -6.62 -18.79 -4.49
C ARG A 12 -6.96 -17.35 -4.84
N LEU A 13 -6.61 -16.89 -6.06
CA LEU A 13 -6.97 -15.56 -6.52
C LEU A 13 -8.48 -15.41 -6.67
N LYS A 14 -9.15 -16.43 -7.19
CA LYS A 14 -10.60 -16.43 -7.28
C LYS A 14 -11.26 -16.33 -5.92
N ASP A 15 -10.87 -17.17 -4.96
CA ASP A 15 -11.41 -17.14 -3.60
C ASP A 15 -11.21 -15.76 -2.93
N ILE A 16 -10.06 -15.12 -3.17
CA ILE A 16 -9.78 -13.77 -2.67
C ILE A 16 -10.70 -12.76 -3.35
N THR A 17 -10.90 -12.84 -4.66
CA THR A 17 -11.79 -11.92 -5.40
C THR A 17 -13.23 -12.06 -4.92
N ASP A 18 -13.73 -13.30 -4.80
CA ASP A 18 -15.06 -13.59 -4.28
C ASP A 18 -15.24 -13.08 -2.84
N SER A 19 -14.17 -13.08 -2.04
CA SER A 19 -14.20 -12.52 -0.68
C SER A 19 -14.29 -11.00 -0.68
N ILE A 20 -13.63 -10.32 -1.61
CA ILE A 20 -13.70 -8.86 -1.77
C ILE A 20 -15.14 -8.45 -2.14
N GLU A 21 -15.76 -9.13 -3.10
CA GLU A 21 -17.13 -8.83 -3.50
C GLU A 21 -18.12 -8.95 -2.32
N ARG A 22 -18.01 -10.02 -1.54
CA ARG A 22 -18.81 -10.19 -0.32
C ARG A 22 -18.55 -9.10 0.71
N GLY A 23 -17.27 -8.77 0.95
CA GLY A 23 -16.87 -7.71 1.88
C GLY A 23 -17.41 -6.34 1.49
N ILE A 24 -17.46 -6.03 0.18
CA ILE A 24 -18.07 -4.80 -0.33
C ILE A 24 -19.57 -4.78 -0.05
N GLN A 25 -20.29 -5.86 -0.31
CA GLN A 25 -21.72 -5.95 -0.04
C GLN A 25 -22.05 -5.79 1.45
N ASP A 26 -21.31 -6.48 2.32
CA ASP A 26 -21.44 -6.37 3.78
C ASP A 26 -21.17 -4.97 4.29
N LEU A 27 -20.20 -4.28 3.70
CA LEU A 27 -19.82 -2.93 4.07
C LEU A 27 -20.94 -1.92 3.81
N PHE A 28 -21.57 -1.98 2.62
CA PHE A 28 -22.67 -1.09 2.26
C PHE A 28 -23.97 -1.37 3.00
N GLN A 29 -24.11 -2.55 3.58
CA GLN A 29 -25.28 -2.96 4.37
C GLN A 29 -25.10 -2.75 5.87
N SER A 30 -23.95 -2.26 6.32
CA SER A 30 -23.61 -2.13 7.73
C SER A 30 -23.06 -0.73 8.08
N ASP A 31 -23.09 -0.40 9.39
CA ASP A 31 -22.50 0.85 9.92
C ASP A 31 -20.95 0.91 9.88
N LYS A 32 -20.32 -0.09 9.23
CA LYS A 32 -18.86 -0.25 9.18
C LYS A 32 -18.17 0.62 8.12
N TYR A 33 -18.94 1.34 7.31
CA TYR A 33 -18.39 2.15 6.23
C TYR A 33 -17.40 3.21 6.74
N ALA A 34 -17.72 3.88 7.82
CA ALA A 34 -16.84 4.88 8.43
C ALA A 34 -15.52 4.27 8.95
N GLU A 35 -15.58 3.05 9.49
CA GLU A 35 -14.40 2.31 9.95
C GLU A 35 -13.50 1.91 8.76
N TYR A 36 -14.09 1.46 7.68
CA TYR A 36 -13.39 1.18 6.43
C TYR A 36 -12.69 2.42 5.85
N LEU A 37 -13.36 3.59 5.85
CA LEU A 37 -12.75 4.84 5.41
C LEU A 37 -11.54 5.23 6.25
N ARG A 38 -11.58 5.04 7.57
CA ARG A 38 -10.42 5.23 8.45
C ARG A 38 -9.28 4.26 8.10
N THR A 39 -9.60 3.02 7.76
CA THR A 39 -8.60 2.06 7.28
C THR A 39 -8.01 2.50 5.96
N MET A 40 -8.81 2.96 5.00
CA MET A 40 -8.32 3.51 3.74
C MET A 40 -7.34 4.67 3.94
N SER A 41 -7.60 5.58 4.87
CA SER A 41 -6.71 6.70 5.14
C SER A 41 -5.34 6.27 5.66
N ARG A 42 -5.26 5.19 6.44
CA ARG A 42 -3.99 4.59 6.91
C ARG A 42 -3.23 3.90 5.78
N PHE A 43 -3.93 3.24 4.87
CA PHE A 43 -3.36 2.40 3.82
C PHE A 43 -3.40 3.02 2.42
N HIS A 44 -3.26 4.34 2.32
CA HIS A 44 -3.31 5.10 1.05
C HIS A 44 -2.32 4.64 -0.04
N LYS A 45 -1.27 3.89 0.32
CA LYS A 45 -0.30 3.30 -0.62
C LYS A 45 -0.74 1.93 -1.17
N TYR A 46 -1.84 1.38 -0.66
CA TYR A 46 -2.40 0.12 -1.13
C TYR A 46 -3.56 0.38 -2.09
N SER A 47 -3.81 -0.57 -2.99
CA SER A 47 -5.01 -0.51 -3.83
C SER A 47 -6.27 -0.68 -2.98
N VAL A 48 -7.40 -0.17 -3.47
CA VAL A 48 -8.71 -0.31 -2.79
C VAL A 48 -8.99 -1.78 -2.43
N ASN A 49 -8.74 -2.71 -3.36
CA ASN A 49 -8.94 -4.14 -3.11
C ASN A 49 -8.06 -4.67 -1.99
N ASN A 50 -6.78 -4.28 -1.94
CA ASN A 50 -5.88 -4.70 -0.87
C ASN A 50 -6.23 -4.05 0.46
N THR A 51 -6.69 -2.79 0.47
CA THR A 51 -7.18 -2.14 1.69
C THR A 51 -8.41 -2.85 2.23
N MET A 52 -9.34 -3.27 1.34
CA MET A 52 -10.49 -4.09 1.73
C MET A 52 -10.05 -5.43 2.33
N LEU A 53 -9.11 -6.12 1.69
CA LEU A 53 -8.57 -7.38 2.20
C LEU A 53 -7.91 -7.24 3.58
N ILE A 54 -7.17 -6.16 3.81
CA ILE A 54 -6.58 -5.85 5.11
C ILE A 54 -7.69 -5.62 6.13
N TYR A 55 -8.64 -4.74 5.83
CA TYR A 55 -9.76 -4.41 6.72
C TYR A 55 -10.58 -5.64 7.13
N MET A 56 -10.95 -6.49 6.18
CA MET A 56 -11.74 -7.69 6.45
C MET A 56 -11.01 -8.70 7.34
N GLN A 57 -9.69 -8.81 7.25
CA GLN A 57 -8.90 -9.79 7.98
C GLN A 57 -8.36 -9.24 9.31
N LYS A 58 -8.09 -7.93 9.38
CA LYS A 58 -7.57 -7.24 10.57
C LYS A 58 -7.99 -5.76 10.54
N PRO A 59 -9.20 -5.42 11.02
CA PRO A 59 -9.74 -4.05 10.97
C PRO A 59 -8.90 -3.03 11.75
N ASP A 60 -8.24 -3.48 12.83
CA ASP A 60 -7.37 -2.70 13.69
C ASP A 60 -5.93 -2.53 13.16
N ALA A 61 -5.60 -3.09 11.98
CA ALA A 61 -4.28 -2.95 11.40
C ALA A 61 -3.89 -1.47 11.20
N THR A 62 -2.61 -1.18 11.44
CA THR A 62 -2.06 0.18 11.32
C THR A 62 -0.91 0.28 10.33
N LEU A 63 -0.02 -0.72 10.31
CA LEU A 63 1.11 -0.79 9.40
C LEU A 63 1.39 -2.24 9.02
N VAL A 64 1.24 -2.58 7.76
CA VAL A 64 1.48 -3.96 7.30
C VAL A 64 2.70 -4.04 6.40
N ALA A 65 3.47 -5.13 6.56
CA ALA A 65 4.59 -5.45 5.70
C ALA A 65 4.78 -6.96 5.58
N GLY A 66 5.51 -7.39 4.55
CA GLY A 66 5.90 -8.78 4.36
C GLY A 66 6.90 -9.26 5.42
N PHE A 67 6.93 -10.57 5.67
CA PHE A 67 7.79 -11.19 6.70
C PHE A 67 9.26 -10.76 6.60
N ASN A 68 9.86 -10.86 5.42
CA ASN A 68 11.26 -10.47 5.23
C ASN A 68 11.47 -8.97 5.44
N LYS A 69 10.49 -8.13 5.06
CA LYS A 69 10.60 -6.69 5.26
C LYS A 69 10.59 -6.32 6.74
N TRP A 70 9.80 -7.01 7.56
CA TRP A 70 9.83 -6.84 9.00
C TRP A 70 11.21 -7.17 9.57
N ARG A 71 11.78 -8.29 9.18
CA ARG A 71 13.11 -8.73 9.65
C ARG A 71 14.24 -7.83 9.15
N ASP A 72 14.28 -7.57 7.83
CA ASP A 72 15.49 -7.02 7.18
C ASP A 72 15.52 -5.49 7.18
N GLN A 73 14.35 -4.82 7.20
CA GLN A 73 14.27 -3.35 7.15
C GLN A 73 13.86 -2.73 8.48
N PHE A 74 13.00 -3.40 9.24
CA PHE A 74 12.47 -2.87 10.50
C PHE A 74 13.12 -3.50 11.73
N GLU A 75 14.00 -4.49 11.56
CA GLU A 75 14.64 -5.24 12.66
C GLU A 75 13.60 -5.79 13.66
N ARG A 76 12.48 -6.29 13.11
CA ARG A 76 11.37 -6.87 13.86
C ARG A 76 11.05 -8.27 13.37
N ASN A 77 10.61 -9.11 14.27
CA ASN A 77 10.25 -10.50 13.95
C ASN A 77 8.74 -10.70 14.12
N VAL A 78 8.13 -11.40 13.18
CA VAL A 78 6.74 -11.83 13.32
C VAL A 78 6.67 -12.85 14.45
N MET A 79 5.75 -12.63 15.40
CA MET A 79 5.59 -13.50 16.55
C MET A 79 5.06 -14.87 16.13
N LYS A 80 5.46 -15.89 16.88
CA LYS A 80 5.06 -17.27 16.60
C LYS A 80 3.54 -17.45 16.78
N GLY A 81 2.90 -18.07 15.80
CA GLY A 81 1.46 -18.35 15.83
C GLY A 81 0.59 -17.26 15.21
N GLU A 82 1.17 -16.12 14.82
CA GLU A 82 0.43 -15.04 14.18
C GLU A 82 -0.14 -15.45 12.82
N LYS A 83 -1.41 -15.09 12.60
CA LYS A 83 -2.11 -15.33 11.34
C LYS A 83 -1.90 -14.17 10.39
N GLY A 84 -1.16 -14.41 9.30
CA GLY A 84 -0.87 -13.37 8.33
C GLY A 84 -2.08 -12.98 7.48
N ILE A 85 -2.08 -11.72 7.06
CA ILE A 85 -3.10 -11.09 6.21
C ILE A 85 -2.77 -11.40 4.74
N LYS A 86 -3.75 -11.90 3.99
CA LYS A 86 -3.60 -12.21 2.56
C LYS A 86 -3.97 -11.01 1.73
N ILE A 87 -3.04 -10.57 0.88
CA ILE A 87 -3.25 -9.49 -0.10
C ILE A 87 -2.79 -9.95 -1.49
N ILE A 88 -3.09 -9.17 -2.52
CA ILE A 88 -2.70 -9.44 -3.90
C ILE A 88 -1.50 -8.55 -4.25
N ALA A 89 -0.40 -9.16 -4.66
CA ALA A 89 0.78 -8.42 -5.10
C ALA A 89 1.08 -8.64 -6.58
N PRO A 90 1.51 -7.60 -7.31
CA PRO A 90 1.97 -7.73 -8.68
C PRO A 90 3.29 -8.53 -8.71
N THR A 91 3.36 -9.50 -9.60
CA THR A 91 4.54 -10.33 -9.86
C THR A 91 4.76 -10.44 -11.35
N PRO A 92 5.08 -9.32 -12.03
CA PRO A 92 5.26 -9.34 -13.46
C PRO A 92 6.40 -10.30 -13.82
N PHE A 93 6.18 -11.08 -14.85
CA PHE A 93 7.23 -11.91 -15.39
C PHE A 93 7.64 -11.41 -16.77
N LYS A 94 8.92 -11.54 -17.07
CA LYS A 94 9.50 -11.13 -18.36
C LYS A 94 9.46 -12.32 -19.32
N LYS A 95 8.94 -12.08 -20.52
CA LYS A 95 8.94 -13.05 -21.61
C LYS A 95 9.61 -12.43 -22.83
N LYS A 96 10.54 -13.14 -23.42
CA LYS A 96 11.07 -12.81 -24.74
C LYS A 96 10.07 -13.26 -25.80
N ILE A 97 9.70 -12.38 -26.68
CA ILE A 97 8.90 -12.65 -27.87
C ILE A 97 9.68 -12.23 -29.11
N GLU A 98 9.51 -12.99 -30.16
CA GLU A 98 9.95 -12.59 -31.47
C GLU A 98 8.91 -11.69 -32.11
N GLN A 99 9.32 -10.55 -32.61
CA GLN A 99 8.45 -9.62 -33.34
C GLN A 99 9.16 -9.08 -34.56
N GLU A 100 8.38 -8.65 -35.54
CA GLU A 100 8.91 -7.91 -36.69
C GLU A 100 9.57 -6.61 -36.20
N LYS A 101 10.82 -6.40 -36.61
CA LYS A 101 11.48 -5.12 -36.40
C LYS A 101 10.83 -4.08 -37.27
N ARG A 102 10.33 -3.00 -36.65
CA ARG A 102 9.64 -1.92 -37.35
C ARG A 102 10.43 -0.63 -37.31
N ASP A 103 10.39 0.12 -38.41
CA ASP A 103 10.94 1.45 -38.46
C ASP A 103 10.19 2.38 -37.52
N PRO A 104 10.89 3.15 -36.64
CA PRO A 104 10.26 3.97 -35.60
C PRO A 104 9.41 5.13 -36.14
N ASP A 105 9.72 5.63 -37.36
CA ASP A 105 9.06 6.79 -37.96
C ASP A 105 7.86 6.39 -38.84
N THR A 106 8.01 5.32 -39.60
CA THR A 106 6.98 4.86 -40.55
C THR A 106 6.14 3.73 -40.06
N ASN A 107 6.56 3.04 -38.94
CA ASN A 107 5.97 1.84 -38.39
C ASN A 107 5.84 0.66 -39.41
N LEU A 108 6.57 0.70 -40.49
CA LEU A 108 6.64 -0.39 -41.48
C LEU A 108 7.66 -1.45 -41.05
N PRO A 109 7.46 -2.73 -41.43
CA PRO A 109 8.45 -3.77 -41.21
C PRO A 109 9.78 -3.44 -41.91
N MET A 110 10.89 -3.59 -41.18
CA MET A 110 12.22 -3.47 -41.80
C MET A 110 12.58 -4.77 -42.52
N LEU A 111 13.15 -4.61 -43.73
CA LEU A 111 13.58 -5.75 -44.52
C LEU A 111 15.11 -5.85 -44.50
N ASP A 112 15.63 -7.06 -44.61
CA ASP A 112 17.04 -7.33 -44.81
C ASP A 112 17.45 -7.11 -46.28
N ALA A 113 18.72 -7.36 -46.63
CA ALA A 113 19.26 -7.22 -47.98
C ALA A 113 18.59 -8.16 -49.01
N ASP A 114 17.97 -9.26 -48.55
CA ASP A 114 17.26 -10.24 -49.36
C ASP A 114 15.75 -9.97 -49.45
N GLY A 115 15.26 -8.87 -48.86
CA GLY A 115 13.85 -8.48 -48.86
C GLY A 115 12.99 -9.24 -47.86
N LYS A 116 13.61 -9.94 -46.89
CA LYS A 116 12.88 -10.63 -45.82
C LYS A 116 12.70 -9.71 -44.59
N VAL A 117 11.59 -9.90 -43.89
CA VAL A 117 11.31 -9.16 -42.66
C VAL A 117 12.33 -9.51 -41.58
N ILE A 118 12.97 -8.49 -41.01
CA ILE A 118 13.90 -8.66 -39.90
C ILE A 118 13.10 -8.97 -38.64
N ILE A 119 13.42 -10.07 -37.96
CA ILE A 119 12.84 -10.44 -36.69
C ILE A 119 13.79 -10.03 -35.56
N GLU A 120 13.26 -9.41 -34.52
CA GLU A 120 13.98 -9.05 -33.31
C GLU A 120 13.38 -9.71 -32.06
N GLU A 121 14.23 -10.07 -31.09
CA GLU A 121 13.75 -10.46 -29.78
C GLU A 121 13.43 -9.23 -28.94
N LYS A 122 12.20 -9.16 -28.44
CA LYS A 122 11.77 -8.12 -27.52
C LYS A 122 11.34 -8.71 -26.20
N GLU A 123 11.87 -8.15 -25.10
CA GLU A 123 11.43 -8.50 -23.76
C GLU A 123 10.16 -7.75 -23.42
N ILE A 124 9.06 -8.47 -23.22
CA ILE A 124 7.80 -7.92 -22.71
C ILE A 124 7.58 -8.31 -21.26
N LYS A 125 7.01 -7.38 -20.48
CA LYS A 125 6.56 -7.65 -19.10
C LYS A 125 5.09 -8.02 -19.12
N ILE A 126 4.80 -9.26 -18.79
CA ILE A 126 3.41 -9.74 -18.65
C ILE A 126 2.98 -9.48 -17.21
N PRO A 127 1.93 -8.67 -16.98
CA PRO A 127 1.41 -8.44 -15.65
C PRO A 127 0.82 -9.73 -15.10
N MET A 128 1.32 -10.15 -13.96
CA MET A 128 0.77 -11.26 -13.19
C MET A 128 0.59 -10.83 -11.74
N PHE A 129 -0.35 -11.47 -11.07
CA PHE A 129 -0.66 -11.23 -9.67
C PHE A 129 -0.63 -12.54 -8.90
N LYS A 130 -0.21 -12.48 -7.65
CA LYS A 130 -0.26 -13.62 -6.74
C LYS A 130 -0.68 -13.22 -5.34
N PRO A 131 -1.32 -14.12 -4.58
CA PRO A 131 -1.53 -13.93 -3.16
C PRO A 131 -0.18 -13.87 -2.43
N VAL A 132 -0.02 -12.87 -1.58
CA VAL A 132 1.12 -12.75 -0.66
C VAL A 132 0.63 -12.56 0.76
N THR A 133 1.47 -12.89 1.73
CA THR A 133 1.15 -12.73 3.15
C THR A 133 1.90 -11.54 3.70
N VAL A 134 1.18 -10.67 4.37
CA VAL A 134 1.72 -9.56 5.16
C VAL A 134 1.29 -9.68 6.61
N PHE A 135 1.95 -8.97 7.50
CA PHE A 135 1.68 -8.94 8.94
C PHE A 135 1.61 -7.50 9.40
N ASP A 136 0.69 -7.21 10.30
CA ASP A 136 0.61 -5.90 10.94
C ASP A 136 1.72 -5.73 11.99
N VAL A 137 2.07 -4.50 12.31
CA VAL A 137 3.07 -4.18 13.33
C VAL A 137 2.74 -4.80 14.69
N SER A 138 1.45 -4.86 15.05
CA SER A 138 0.99 -5.49 16.30
C SER A 138 1.27 -7.00 16.38
N GLN A 139 1.53 -7.63 15.24
CA GLN A 139 1.90 -9.05 15.12
C GLN A 139 3.41 -9.26 15.14
N THR A 140 4.19 -8.23 15.43
CA THR A 140 5.65 -8.28 15.41
C THR A 140 6.25 -7.78 16.71
N ASP A 141 7.43 -8.29 17.04
CA ASP A 141 8.25 -7.85 18.17
C ASP A 141 9.64 -7.46 17.69
N GLY A 142 10.31 -6.55 18.40
CA GLY A 142 11.65 -6.07 18.09
C GLY A 142 11.80 -4.56 18.24
N LYS A 143 12.68 -3.96 17.41
CA LYS A 143 13.03 -2.55 17.50
C LYS A 143 11.80 -1.63 17.36
N PRO A 144 11.69 -0.57 18.18
CA PRO A 144 10.65 0.45 18.01
C PRO A 144 10.70 1.05 16.60
N LEU A 145 9.53 1.27 16.01
CA LEU A 145 9.46 1.95 14.71
C LEU A 145 9.82 3.43 14.87
N PRO A 146 10.46 4.04 13.87
CA PRO A 146 10.67 5.47 13.85
C PRO A 146 9.33 6.21 13.96
N GLN A 147 9.20 7.08 14.92
CA GLN A 147 8.06 7.99 15.00
C GLN A 147 8.27 9.12 13.99
N LEU A 148 7.27 9.42 13.19
CA LEU A 148 7.35 10.42 12.12
C LEU A 148 7.57 11.84 12.64
N ALA A 149 7.07 12.16 13.79
CA ALA A 149 7.41 13.29 14.64
C ALA A 149 6.78 13.04 16.01
N SER A 150 7.43 13.37 17.10
CA SER A 150 6.74 13.64 18.35
C SER A 150 6.25 15.09 18.30
N ASP A 151 5.05 15.35 18.80
CA ASP A 151 4.64 16.72 19.06
C ASP A 151 5.77 17.43 19.80
N LEU A 152 6.11 18.62 19.36
CA LEU A 152 7.10 19.45 20.03
C LEU A 152 6.59 19.71 21.46
N GLN A 153 7.10 18.93 22.41
CA GLN A 153 6.80 19.11 23.83
C GLN A 153 7.89 19.96 24.44
N GLY A 154 7.55 21.11 24.96
CA GLY A 154 8.46 21.99 25.69
C GLY A 154 8.07 23.46 25.56
N ASN A 155 8.58 24.27 26.47
CA ASN A 155 8.45 25.72 26.37
C ASN A 155 9.44 26.28 25.35
N VAL A 156 8.92 26.97 24.35
CA VAL A 156 9.74 27.76 23.42
C VAL A 156 10.38 28.91 24.22
N GLN A 157 11.71 28.98 24.25
CA GLN A 157 12.38 30.12 24.87
C GLN A 157 11.91 31.42 24.21
N ASN A 158 11.56 32.42 25.03
CA ASN A 158 11.03 33.71 24.58
C ASN A 158 9.68 33.64 23.82
N TYR A 159 8.85 32.64 24.11
CA TYR A 159 7.52 32.48 23.48
C TYR A 159 6.69 33.77 23.55
N GLU A 160 6.64 34.41 24.70
CA GLU A 160 5.89 35.66 24.90
C GLU A 160 6.41 36.82 24.00
N VAL A 161 7.72 36.92 23.88
CA VAL A 161 8.33 37.95 23.00
C VAL A 161 8.04 37.67 21.55
N PHE A 162 8.07 36.40 21.16
CA PHE A 162 7.74 35.97 19.80
C PHE A 162 6.26 36.21 19.48
N MET A 163 5.36 35.87 20.39
CA MET A 163 3.91 36.10 20.24
C MET A 163 3.56 37.59 20.19
N GLU A 164 4.23 38.41 20.98
CA GLU A 164 4.05 39.86 20.95
C GLU A 164 4.52 40.44 19.59
N ALA A 165 5.63 39.99 19.07
CA ALA A 165 6.13 40.40 17.75
C ALA A 165 5.15 39.97 16.62
N LEU A 166 4.61 38.75 16.68
CA LEU A 166 3.59 38.27 15.73
C LEU A 166 2.33 39.13 15.78
N ARG A 167 1.79 39.40 16.97
CA ARG A 167 0.59 40.25 17.12
C ARG A 167 0.79 41.66 16.56
N ARG A 168 1.99 42.23 16.74
CA ARG A 168 2.31 43.57 16.20
C ARG A 168 2.50 43.58 14.68
N SER A 169 2.99 42.49 14.10
CA SER A 169 3.25 42.40 12.65
C SER A 169 2.04 41.91 11.85
N SER A 170 1.09 41.27 12.50
CA SER A 170 -0.07 40.69 11.82
C SER A 170 -1.08 41.79 11.43
N PRO A 171 -1.57 41.84 10.18
CA PRO A 171 -2.63 42.74 9.75
C PRO A 171 -4.03 42.35 10.28
N VAL A 172 -4.14 41.15 10.88
CA VAL A 172 -5.39 40.62 11.46
C VAL A 172 -5.15 40.23 12.92
N PRO A 173 -6.19 40.22 13.78
CA PRO A 173 -6.08 39.75 15.15
C PRO A 173 -5.62 38.27 15.19
N ILE A 174 -4.68 37.96 16.07
CA ILE A 174 -4.26 36.59 16.34
C ILE A 174 -4.82 36.15 17.69
N GLU A 175 -5.67 35.15 17.68
CA GLU A 175 -6.25 34.52 18.87
C GLU A 175 -5.74 33.10 19.01
N ILE A 176 -5.41 32.71 20.24
CA ILE A 176 -5.04 31.32 20.56
C ILE A 176 -6.24 30.68 21.21
N ILE A 177 -6.87 29.77 20.51
CA ILE A 177 -8.02 29.02 21.00
C ILE A 177 -7.73 27.52 20.98
N PRO A 178 -8.27 26.73 21.93
CA PRO A 178 -8.16 25.28 21.87
C PRO A 178 -8.99 24.74 20.70
N ILE A 179 -8.32 24.16 19.71
CA ILE A 179 -8.97 23.53 18.55
C ILE A 179 -9.31 22.09 18.90
N ARG A 180 -10.59 21.72 18.80
CA ARG A 180 -11.10 20.39 19.22
C ARG A 180 -11.22 19.36 18.08
N ASP A 181 -11.07 19.78 16.84
CA ASP A 181 -11.30 18.97 15.64
C ASP A 181 -10.01 18.46 14.97
N GLY A 182 -8.87 18.67 15.61
CA GLY A 182 -7.57 18.21 15.08
C GLY A 182 -7.00 19.10 13.96
N ALA A 183 -7.56 20.27 13.73
CA ALA A 183 -6.95 21.28 12.85
C ALA A 183 -5.81 22.02 13.59
N ASP A 184 -4.74 22.35 12.85
CA ASP A 184 -3.57 23.06 13.42
C ASP A 184 -3.70 24.60 13.28
N GLY A 185 -4.77 25.11 12.70
CA GLY A 185 -5.07 26.52 12.50
C GLY A 185 -6.12 26.78 11.42
N TYR A 186 -6.64 27.98 11.36
CA TYR A 186 -7.54 28.48 10.32
C TYR A 186 -6.95 29.72 9.65
#